data_7021a9026dfcbadda15311a57b77eaf1
#
_entry.id   7021a9026dfcbadda15311a57b77eaf1
#
_cell.length_a   1.000
_cell.length_b   1.000
_cell.length_c   1.000
_cell.angle_alpha   90.00
_cell.angle_beta   90.00
_cell.angle_gamma   90.00
#
_symmetry.space_group_name_H-M   'P 1'
#
loop_
_entity.id
_entity.type
_entity.pdbx_description
1 polymer ?
#
loop_
_entity_poly.entity_id
_entity_poly.type
_entity_poly.pdbx_seq_one_letter_code
_entity_poly.pdbx_strand_id
1 'polypeptide(L)'
;MKNINWLQEVESRQDVLLKDLFRILEVESVREDDLATEEAPVGPGPKRALEEFLAMAKEDGFETEQFGPWAGHVKVGEGDELLGVLGHVDVVPVGTGWDTDPFKPEIINNRIYARGSSDDKGPTV
;
A
#
# COMPACT_ATOMS: atom_id res chain seq x y z
N MET A 1 -21.49 -23.94 -5.68
CA MET A 1 -20.80 -22.68 -5.30
C MET A 1 -21.84 -21.66 -4.87
N LYS A 2 -21.67 -21.02 -3.73
CA LYS A 2 -22.53 -19.87 -3.36
C LYS A 2 -22.24 -18.74 -4.37
N ASN A 3 -23.29 -18.19 -4.97
CA ASN A 3 -23.16 -16.98 -5.78
C ASN A 3 -22.80 -15.82 -4.82
N ILE A 4 -21.53 -15.41 -4.81
CA ILE A 4 -21.05 -14.30 -4.00
C ILE A 4 -21.29 -13.02 -4.80
N ASN A 5 -22.01 -12.07 -4.21
CA ASN A 5 -22.10 -10.71 -4.74
C ASN A 5 -20.86 -9.93 -4.30
N TRP A 6 -19.82 -9.98 -5.12
CA TRP A 6 -18.53 -9.36 -4.83
C TRP A 6 -18.62 -7.85 -4.60
N LEU A 7 -19.50 -7.16 -5.32
CA LEU A 7 -19.67 -5.72 -5.11
C LEU A 7 -20.20 -5.43 -3.70
N GLN A 8 -21.23 -6.14 -3.26
CA GLN A 8 -21.77 -5.98 -1.93
C GLN A 8 -20.76 -6.35 -0.83
N GLU A 9 -19.93 -7.38 -1.07
CA GLU A 9 -18.90 -7.80 -0.14
C GLU A 9 -17.82 -6.70 0.02
N VAL A 10 -17.38 -6.09 -1.09
CA VAL A 10 -16.42 -4.98 -1.06
C VAL A 10 -17.03 -3.74 -0.40
N GLU A 11 -18.27 -3.37 -0.75
CA GLU A 11 -18.96 -2.23 -0.15
C GLU A 11 -19.12 -2.38 1.38
N SER A 12 -19.36 -3.60 1.86
CA SER A 12 -19.48 -3.88 3.29
C SER A 12 -18.18 -3.71 4.08
N ARG A 13 -17.04 -3.71 3.39
CA ARG A 13 -15.67 -3.57 3.96
C ARG A 13 -15.03 -2.21 3.68
N GLN A 14 -15.76 -1.28 3.10
CA GLN A 14 -15.22 0.02 2.67
C GLN A 14 -14.50 0.78 3.79
N ASP A 15 -15.05 0.78 5.00
CA ASP A 15 -14.45 1.50 6.14
C ASP A 15 -13.09 0.90 6.53
N VAL A 16 -12.95 -0.41 6.49
CA VAL A 16 -11.69 -1.11 6.79
C VAL A 16 -10.67 -0.82 5.69
N LEU A 17 -11.07 -0.96 4.43
CA LEU A 17 -10.23 -0.64 3.29
C LEU A 17 -9.71 0.79 3.33
N LEU A 18 -10.58 1.77 3.61
CA LEU A 18 -10.18 3.18 3.69
C LEU A 18 -9.21 3.42 4.85
N LYS A 19 -9.42 2.80 5.99
CA LYS A 19 -8.51 2.89 7.14
C LYS A 19 -7.11 2.40 6.77
N ASP A 20 -7.01 1.24 6.14
CA ASP A 20 -5.74 0.64 5.75
C ASP A 20 -5.06 1.43 4.64
N LEU A 21 -5.83 1.87 3.65
CA LEU A 21 -5.33 2.76 2.60
C LEU A 21 -4.77 4.07 3.18
N PHE A 22 -5.48 4.71 4.12
CA PHE A 22 -5.00 5.95 4.73
C PHE A 22 -3.70 5.73 5.50
N ARG A 23 -3.61 4.63 6.24
CA ARG A 23 -2.41 4.23 6.98
C ARG A 23 -1.17 4.16 6.08
N ILE A 24 -1.28 3.55 4.90
CA ILE A 24 -0.16 3.44 3.98
C ILE A 24 0.09 4.75 3.20
N LEU A 25 -0.95 5.53 2.92
CA LEU A 25 -0.80 6.82 2.24
C LEU A 25 -0.05 7.86 3.09
N GLU A 26 -0.15 7.79 4.42
CA GLU A 26 0.58 8.66 5.35
C GLU A 26 2.09 8.38 5.38
N VAL A 27 2.53 7.23 4.88
CA VAL A 27 3.96 6.93 4.79
C VAL A 27 4.56 7.66 3.59
N GLU A 28 5.43 8.64 3.86
CA GLU A 28 6.22 9.31 2.83
C GLU A 28 7.28 8.36 2.28
N SER A 29 6.99 7.75 1.12
CA SER A 29 7.80 6.71 0.52
C SER A 29 8.44 7.14 -0.81
N VAL A 30 8.85 8.40 -0.88
CA VAL A 30 9.66 8.93 -1.96
C VAL A 30 11.07 8.36 -1.89
N ARG A 31 11.65 8.05 -3.05
CA ARG A 31 13.07 7.65 -3.14
C ARG A 31 13.97 8.81 -2.77
N GLU A 32 14.93 8.55 -1.87
CA GLU A 32 15.89 9.53 -1.36
C GLU A 32 17.30 8.93 -1.38
N ASP A 33 17.99 9.07 -2.52
CA ASP A 33 19.33 8.47 -2.70
C ASP A 33 20.38 9.02 -1.72
N ASP A 34 20.23 10.28 -1.30
CA ASP A 34 21.12 10.92 -0.31
C ASP A 34 20.98 10.31 1.09
N LEU A 35 19.87 9.63 1.37
CA LEU A 35 19.60 8.92 2.62
C LEU A 35 19.73 7.39 2.48
N ALA A 36 20.23 6.93 1.33
CA ALA A 36 20.40 5.51 1.07
C ALA A 36 21.42 4.86 1.99
N THR A 37 21.10 3.67 2.49
CA THR A 37 21.98 2.81 3.28
C THR A 37 21.90 1.37 2.75
N GLU A 38 22.74 0.47 3.23
CA GLU A 38 22.68 -0.95 2.89
C GLU A 38 21.33 -1.56 3.26
N GLU A 39 20.72 -1.12 4.37
CA GLU A 39 19.43 -1.60 4.86
C GLU A 39 18.23 -0.86 4.23
N ALA A 40 18.46 0.29 3.61
CA ALA A 40 17.47 1.11 2.95
C ALA A 40 18.04 1.72 1.65
N PRO A 41 18.29 0.91 0.62
CA PRO A 41 19.10 1.32 -0.55
C PRO A 41 18.43 2.36 -1.46
N VAL A 42 17.16 2.63 -1.25
CA VAL A 42 16.40 3.69 -1.95
C VAL A 42 15.86 4.75 -0.98
N GLY A 43 16.43 4.80 0.21
CA GLY A 43 16.03 5.69 1.27
C GLY A 43 15.08 5.06 2.30
N PRO A 44 14.89 5.70 3.45
CA PRO A 44 14.12 5.13 4.57
C PRO A 44 12.61 5.10 4.31
N GLY A 45 12.09 5.98 3.47
CA GLY A 45 10.66 6.08 3.18
C GLY A 45 10.09 4.83 2.51
N PRO A 46 10.63 4.37 1.37
CA PRO A 46 10.19 3.14 0.71
C PRO A 46 10.33 1.89 1.60
N LYS A 47 11.40 1.80 2.39
CA LYS A 47 11.56 0.71 3.35
C LYS A 47 10.42 0.69 4.37
N ARG A 48 10.10 1.83 4.98
CA ARG A 48 8.99 1.94 5.94
C ARG A 48 7.65 1.57 5.32
N ALA A 49 7.40 1.98 4.06
CA ALA A 49 6.17 1.64 3.37
C ALA A 49 6.04 0.13 3.13
N LEU A 50 7.12 -0.55 2.74
CA LEU A 50 7.13 -2.01 2.61
C LEU A 50 6.84 -2.71 3.94
N GLU A 51 7.54 -2.30 5.00
CA GLU A 51 7.37 -2.87 6.34
C GLU A 51 5.95 -2.64 6.87
N GLU A 52 5.39 -1.45 6.65
CA GLU A 52 4.03 -1.10 7.05
C GLU A 52 2.98 -1.92 6.31
N PHE A 53 3.13 -2.08 4.99
CA PHE A 53 2.23 -2.91 4.19
C PHE A 53 2.23 -4.37 4.64
N LEU A 54 3.41 -4.95 4.88
CA LEU A 54 3.52 -6.31 5.38
C LEU A 54 2.97 -6.47 6.81
N ALA A 55 3.14 -5.44 7.65
CA ALA A 55 2.56 -5.43 8.99
C ALA A 55 1.04 -5.44 8.96
N MET A 56 0.41 -4.61 8.10
CA MET A 56 -1.04 -4.58 7.89
C MET A 56 -1.57 -5.95 7.46
N ALA A 57 -0.95 -6.54 6.45
CA ALA A 57 -1.33 -7.87 5.97
C ALA A 57 -1.21 -8.96 7.06
N LYS A 58 -0.18 -8.88 7.90
CA LYS A 58 0.00 -9.79 9.03
C LYS A 58 -1.04 -9.57 10.13
N GLU A 59 -1.42 -8.33 10.41
CA GLU A 59 -2.50 -7.98 11.34
C GLU A 59 -3.84 -8.57 10.88
N ASP A 60 -4.07 -8.62 9.56
CA ASP A 60 -5.25 -9.24 8.94
C ASP A 60 -5.18 -10.78 8.88
N GLY A 61 -4.09 -11.38 9.36
CA GLY A 61 -3.93 -12.82 9.48
C GLY A 61 -3.32 -13.50 8.25
N PHE A 62 -2.76 -12.75 7.31
CA PHE A 62 -2.07 -13.31 6.16
C PHE A 62 -0.64 -13.74 6.47
N GLU A 63 -0.15 -14.73 5.73
CA GLU A 63 1.27 -15.10 5.72
C GLU A 63 2.06 -14.07 4.92
N THR A 64 3.12 -13.53 5.54
CA THR A 64 3.95 -12.50 4.92
C THR A 64 5.42 -12.88 4.97
N GLU A 65 6.17 -12.55 3.93
CA GLU A 65 7.62 -12.70 3.88
C GLU A 65 8.25 -11.47 3.23
N GLN A 66 9.38 -11.04 3.76
CA GLN A 66 10.15 -9.92 3.23
C GLN A 66 11.48 -10.39 2.65
N PHE A 67 11.80 -9.93 1.45
CA PHE A 67 13.02 -10.25 0.71
C PHE A 67 13.99 -9.07 0.73
N GLY A 68 14.78 -9.02 1.79
CA GLY A 68 15.69 -7.91 2.04
C GLY A 68 14.94 -6.57 2.13
N PRO A 69 15.56 -5.46 1.69
CA PRO A 69 14.92 -4.14 1.69
C PRO A 69 14.09 -3.84 0.43
N TRP A 70 13.93 -4.81 -0.48
CA TRP A 70 13.44 -4.57 -1.83
C TRP A 70 12.00 -4.96 -2.07
N ALA A 71 11.58 -6.09 -1.51
CA ALA A 71 10.30 -6.67 -1.82
C ALA A 71 9.74 -7.47 -0.65
N GLY A 72 8.44 -7.73 -0.72
CA GLY A 72 7.76 -8.66 0.16
C GLY A 72 6.61 -9.33 -0.58
N HIS A 73 6.10 -10.40 -0.03
CA HIS A 73 4.87 -11.00 -0.50
C HIS A 73 3.88 -11.25 0.62
N VAL A 74 2.62 -11.27 0.25
CA VAL A 74 1.49 -11.70 1.05
C VAL A 74 0.90 -12.92 0.37
N LYS A 75 0.79 -14.03 1.08
CA LYS A 75 0.29 -15.28 0.55
C LYS A 75 -1.07 -15.63 1.16
N VAL A 76 -1.99 -16.05 0.32
CA VAL A 76 -3.30 -16.54 0.73
C VAL A 76 -3.68 -17.81 -0.04
N GLY A 77 -4.28 -18.76 0.65
CA GLY A 77 -4.71 -20.03 0.08
C GLY A 77 -3.60 -21.07 -0.07
N GLU A 78 -3.99 -22.23 -0.58
CA GLU A 78 -3.14 -23.39 -0.82
C GLU A 78 -3.53 -24.03 -2.14
N GLY A 79 -2.61 -24.76 -2.75
CA GLY A 79 -2.83 -25.47 -4.00
C GLY A 79 -1.59 -25.51 -4.88
N ASP A 80 -1.71 -26.19 -6.01
CA ASP A 80 -0.60 -26.36 -6.97
C ASP A 80 -0.53 -25.21 -8.00
N GLU A 81 -1.58 -24.40 -8.09
CA GLU A 81 -1.64 -23.25 -8.99
C GLU A 81 -1.41 -21.96 -8.22
N LEU A 82 -0.65 -21.04 -8.79
CA LEU A 82 -0.34 -19.74 -8.21
C LEU A 82 -0.83 -18.61 -9.10
N LEU A 83 -1.61 -17.69 -8.54
CA LEU A 83 -1.89 -16.38 -9.13
C LEU A 83 -1.04 -15.32 -8.44
N GLY A 84 -0.17 -14.66 -9.20
CA GLY A 84 0.62 -13.53 -8.71
C GLY A 84 -0.04 -12.19 -9.07
N VAL A 85 -0.15 -11.30 -8.08
CA VAL A 85 -0.55 -9.89 -8.26
C VAL A 85 0.64 -9.03 -7.84
N LEU A 86 1.04 -8.10 -8.69
CA LEU A 86 2.16 -7.20 -8.45
C LEU A 86 1.65 -5.79 -8.19
N GLY A 87 2.20 -5.14 -7.18
CA GLY A 87 1.98 -3.74 -6.88
C GLY A 87 3.26 -3.12 -6.30
N HIS A 88 3.24 -1.82 -6.02
CA HIS A 88 4.34 -1.13 -5.36
C HIS A 88 3.86 -0.11 -4.33
N VAL A 89 4.70 0.19 -3.35
CA VAL A 89 4.38 1.07 -2.23
C VAL A 89 5.28 2.31 -2.14
N ASP A 90 6.28 2.42 -3.01
CA ASP A 90 7.00 3.68 -3.20
C ASP A 90 6.19 4.65 -4.05
N VAL A 91 6.54 5.93 -3.97
CA VAL A 91 5.88 6.99 -4.71
C VAL A 91 6.91 7.96 -5.30
N VAL A 92 6.55 8.59 -6.42
CA VAL A 92 7.34 9.67 -7.02
C VAL A 92 7.28 10.94 -6.17
N PRO A 93 8.25 11.86 -6.31
CA PRO A 93 8.23 13.16 -5.65
C PRO A 93 6.90 13.90 -5.86
N VAL A 94 6.45 14.60 -4.83
CA VAL A 94 5.13 15.25 -4.85
C VAL A 94 5.00 16.37 -5.87
N GLY A 95 6.11 17.07 -6.19
CA GLY A 95 6.07 18.23 -7.08
C GLY A 95 5.39 19.44 -6.43
N THR A 96 4.74 20.26 -7.25
CA THR A 96 4.05 21.49 -6.84
C THR A 96 2.58 21.47 -7.27
N GLY A 97 1.79 22.42 -6.76
CA GLY A 97 0.38 22.59 -7.16
C GLY A 97 -0.62 21.74 -6.38
N TRP A 98 -0.25 21.27 -5.20
CA TRP A 98 -1.18 20.62 -4.28
C TRP A 98 -2.00 21.64 -3.50
N ASP A 99 -3.30 21.43 -3.44
CA ASP A 99 -4.23 22.19 -2.58
C ASP A 99 -4.38 21.55 -1.19
N THR A 100 -3.95 20.28 -1.04
CA THR A 100 -3.95 19.50 0.20
C THR A 100 -2.54 19.01 0.52
N ASP A 101 -2.31 18.53 1.74
CA ASP A 101 -1.04 17.87 2.07
C ASP A 101 -0.95 16.50 1.37
N PRO A 102 0.09 16.26 0.53
CA PRO A 102 0.22 15.02 -0.23
C PRO A 102 0.30 13.74 0.61
N PHE A 103 0.77 13.83 1.87
CA PHE A 103 0.92 12.69 2.77
C PHE A 103 -0.08 12.70 3.93
N LYS A 104 -1.11 13.53 3.81
CA LYS A 104 -2.26 13.55 4.71
C LYS A 104 -3.53 13.29 3.92
N PRO A 105 -3.93 12.01 3.75
CA PRO A 105 -5.04 11.67 2.89
C PRO A 105 -6.35 12.31 3.36
N GLU A 106 -7.08 12.89 2.42
CA GLU A 106 -8.37 13.53 2.66
C GLU A 106 -9.42 13.03 1.67
N ILE A 107 -10.67 12.89 2.12
CA ILE A 107 -11.81 12.62 1.23
C ILE A 107 -12.57 13.92 0.99
N ILE A 108 -12.54 14.39 -0.25
CA ILE A 108 -13.26 15.59 -0.69
C ILE A 108 -14.16 15.22 -1.88
N ASN A 109 -15.45 15.46 -1.76
CA ASN A 109 -16.42 15.15 -2.81
C ASN A 109 -16.32 13.69 -3.31
N ASN A 110 -16.23 12.75 -2.39
CA ASN A 110 -16.13 11.31 -2.66
C ASN A 110 -14.87 10.90 -3.46
N ARG A 111 -13.78 11.65 -3.34
CA ARG A 111 -12.47 11.38 -3.94
C ARG A 111 -11.39 11.45 -2.88
N ILE A 112 -10.42 10.55 -2.95
CA ILE A 112 -9.24 10.53 -2.05
C ILE A 112 -8.15 11.37 -2.70
N TYR A 113 -7.66 12.36 -1.94
CA TYR A 113 -6.54 13.21 -2.31
C TYR A 113 -5.33 12.86 -1.46
N ALA A 114 -4.33 12.22 -2.07
CA ALA A 114 -3.02 11.94 -1.48
C ALA A 114 -2.03 11.48 -2.57
N ARG A 115 -0.73 11.61 -2.34
CA ARG A 115 0.29 11.00 -3.18
C ARG A 115 0.24 9.47 -3.03
N GLY A 116 0.10 8.74 -4.14
CA GLY A 116 -0.02 7.29 -4.15
C GLY A 116 -1.47 6.75 -4.09
N SER A 117 -2.49 7.62 -3.95
CA SER A 117 -3.89 7.18 -3.92
C SER A 117 -4.34 6.47 -5.19
N SER A 118 -3.69 6.72 -6.32
CA SER A 118 -3.96 6.10 -7.62
C SER A 118 -2.79 5.28 -8.15
N ASP A 119 -1.54 5.65 -7.80
CA ASP A 119 -0.31 5.03 -8.29
C ASP A 119 0.71 4.91 -7.13
N ASP A 120 0.88 3.77 -6.50
CA ASP A 120 0.13 2.52 -6.72
C ASP A 120 -0.46 1.98 -5.40
N LYS A 121 -0.31 2.75 -4.27
CA LYS A 121 -0.78 2.32 -2.94
C LYS A 121 -2.28 2.01 -2.92
N GLY A 122 -3.10 2.81 -3.65
CA GLY A 122 -4.53 2.56 -3.75
C GLY A 122 -4.86 1.20 -4.36
N PRO A 123 -4.36 0.87 -5.56
CA PRO A 123 -4.55 -0.45 -6.17
C PRO A 123 -3.88 -1.60 -5.41
N THR A 124 -2.82 -1.32 -4.61
CA THR A 124 -2.03 -2.35 -3.90
C THR A 124 -2.71 -2.81 -2.60
N VAL A 125 -3.46 -1.95 -1.92
CA VAL A 125 -4.22 -2.27 -0.70
C VAL A 125 -5.57 -2.88 -1.05
#